data_b6c7305be341a2e84c91276010efcf1d
#
_entry.id   b6c7305be341a2e84c91276010efcf1d
#
_cell.length_a   1.000
_cell.length_b   1.000
_cell.length_c   1.000
_cell.angle_alpha   90.00
_cell.angle_beta   90.00
_cell.angle_gamma   90.00
#
_symmetry.space_group_name_H-M   'P 1'
#
loop_
_entity.id
_entity.type
_entity.pdbx_description
1 polymer ?
#
loop_
_entity_poly.entity_id
_entity_poly.type
_entity_poly.pdbx_seq_one_letter_code
_entity_poly.pdbx_strand_id
1 'polypeptide(L)'
;MPDDSSARLARTAPAAVPPRALLVAMSYWPEPAGSAPMMTDLATAFAAAGTDMTVLTARPNYPGQRVYDGYADGSQDRLTVDGVRIERTLTIPPKGGGMKARLIHEGVLHGGFLAAQGRGRVARHAAVLSLCPSIFSVAVANRFRAPGGRHVAIVHDIQSGLAGALGMGGGAALKAIRALERNALNRADAIVVLSEPMRDVLRELGVRRPIAVIPPHVDADAVHPRPRPADQPPTVLYSGAFARKQGLEQVLEMARHLKSLRPDARVLLRGQGGLEEELKAQAAALGLTNVEFAPLIPKERLAEGLAEGDVHLVPQRPEGAAFAMPGKAVTILAAGRPFVCTCLPGSALARLEAEIGAFLSTPPDAPEAMAKAVADLLNAPDRRTAMGRRGRAWVEGNASRSAVLARYAGLLLNGDAA
;
A
#
# COMPACT_ATOMS: atom_id res chain seq x y z
N MET A 1 17.09 -48.55 -3.39
CA MET A 1 16.73 -47.60 -4.42
C MET A 1 15.92 -46.52 -3.74
N PRO A 2 16.47 -45.37 -3.36
CA PRO A 2 15.67 -44.23 -2.91
C PRO A 2 15.21 -43.48 -4.14
N ASP A 3 13.93 -43.24 -4.19
CA ASP A 3 13.21 -42.47 -5.21
C ASP A 3 13.51 -40.98 -5.02
N ASP A 4 14.28 -40.43 -5.96
CA ASP A 4 14.68 -39.02 -6.02
C ASP A 4 13.64 -38.24 -6.80
N SER A 5 12.44 -38.04 -6.16
CA SER A 5 11.44 -37.14 -6.67
C SER A 5 11.60 -35.73 -6.04
N SER A 6 12.78 -35.13 -6.25
CA SER A 6 12.93 -33.68 -6.07
C SER A 6 12.02 -32.95 -7.07
N ALA A 7 10.82 -32.60 -6.61
CA ALA A 7 9.91 -31.72 -7.31
C ALA A 7 10.66 -30.40 -7.64
N ARG A 8 11.17 -30.31 -8.87
CA ARG A 8 11.61 -29.04 -9.48
C ARG A 8 10.41 -28.10 -9.43
N LEU A 9 10.41 -27.19 -8.46
CA LEU A 9 9.61 -25.98 -8.52
C LEU A 9 9.85 -25.40 -9.92
N ALA A 10 8.85 -25.49 -10.76
CA ALA A 10 8.85 -24.87 -12.08
C ALA A 10 9.10 -23.37 -11.85
N ARG A 11 10.33 -22.92 -12.12
CA ARG A 11 10.64 -21.48 -12.24
C ARG A 11 9.80 -21.02 -13.42
N THR A 12 8.68 -20.34 -13.13
CA THR A 12 7.89 -19.66 -14.15
C THR A 12 8.85 -18.79 -14.98
N ALA A 13 8.79 -18.94 -16.30
CA ALA A 13 9.57 -18.09 -17.20
C ALA A 13 9.33 -16.62 -16.82
N PRO A 14 10.35 -15.75 -16.85
CA PRO A 14 10.19 -14.36 -16.51
C PRO A 14 9.07 -13.78 -17.37
N ALA A 15 8.12 -13.06 -16.73
CA ALA A 15 7.02 -12.42 -17.43
C ALA A 15 7.58 -11.48 -18.50
N ALA A 16 7.04 -11.54 -19.72
CA ALA A 16 7.38 -10.56 -20.75
C ALA A 16 7.05 -9.16 -20.23
N VAL A 17 7.99 -8.22 -20.35
CA VAL A 17 7.83 -6.83 -19.93
C VAL A 17 7.97 -5.89 -21.14
N PRO A 18 7.37 -4.70 -21.13
CA PRO A 18 7.54 -3.73 -22.20
C PRO A 18 9.02 -3.30 -22.29
N PRO A 19 9.61 -3.15 -23.49
CA PRO A 19 11.01 -2.79 -23.65
C PRO A 19 11.32 -1.40 -23.10
N ARG A 20 10.35 -0.48 -23.12
CA ARG A 20 10.44 0.88 -22.57
C ARG A 20 9.15 1.28 -21.90
N ALA A 21 9.25 1.85 -20.69
CA ALA A 21 8.10 2.32 -19.95
C ALA A 21 8.36 3.66 -19.25
N LEU A 22 7.30 4.43 -19.02
CA LEU A 22 7.29 5.66 -18.26
C LEU A 22 6.33 5.54 -17.09
N LEU A 23 6.77 5.88 -15.88
CA LEU A 23 5.90 6.14 -14.73
C LEU A 23 5.81 7.65 -14.49
N VAL A 24 4.59 8.18 -14.44
CA VAL A 24 4.29 9.55 -14.05
C VAL A 24 3.69 9.55 -12.64
N ALA A 25 4.43 10.04 -11.67
CA ALA A 25 4.03 10.02 -10.27
C ALA A 25 4.47 11.30 -9.54
N MET A 26 3.64 11.81 -8.62
CA MET A 26 4.02 12.96 -7.79
C MET A 26 5.11 12.59 -6.78
N SER A 27 5.05 11.37 -6.23
CA SER A 27 5.92 10.88 -5.18
C SER A 27 6.71 9.67 -5.66
N TYR A 28 8.01 9.69 -5.40
CA TYR A 28 8.93 8.61 -5.76
C TYR A 28 10.13 8.61 -4.81
N TRP A 29 11.06 7.65 -4.98
CA TRP A 29 12.34 7.65 -4.25
C TRP A 29 13.00 9.04 -4.22
N PRO A 30 13.57 9.49 -3.08
CA PRO A 30 13.82 8.78 -1.84
C PRO A 30 12.73 8.99 -0.76
N GLU A 31 11.49 9.31 -1.10
CA GLU A 31 10.43 9.52 -0.12
C GLU A 31 10.08 8.20 0.60
N PRO A 32 10.10 8.16 1.96
CA PRO A 32 9.96 6.92 2.71
C PRO A 32 8.51 6.51 2.98
N ALA A 33 7.53 7.29 2.54
CA ALA A 33 6.14 7.14 2.93
C ALA A 33 5.16 7.36 1.77
N GLY A 34 3.89 7.14 2.02
CA GLY A 34 2.84 7.24 1.00
C GLY A 34 2.97 6.15 -0.06
N SER A 35 2.72 6.50 -1.30
CA SER A 35 2.82 5.58 -2.44
C SER A 35 4.25 5.45 -3.01
N ALA A 36 5.18 6.29 -2.58
CA ALA A 36 6.53 6.33 -3.13
C ALA A 36 7.29 5.00 -3.00
N PRO A 37 7.32 4.32 -1.84
CA PRO A 37 8.01 3.03 -1.72
C PRO A 37 7.47 1.97 -2.67
N MET A 38 6.15 1.89 -2.83
CA MET A 38 5.50 0.93 -3.72
C MET A 38 5.81 1.21 -5.19
N MET A 39 5.79 2.48 -5.60
CA MET A 39 6.12 2.88 -6.97
C MET A 39 7.60 2.71 -7.27
N THR A 40 8.46 2.95 -6.28
CA THR A 40 9.89 2.68 -6.40
C THR A 40 10.16 1.19 -6.63
N ASP A 41 9.56 0.34 -5.81
CA ASP A 41 9.71 -1.10 -5.93
C ASP A 41 9.17 -1.63 -7.27
N LEU A 42 8.00 -1.12 -7.72
CA LEU A 42 7.44 -1.48 -9.03
C LEU A 42 8.36 -1.07 -10.19
N ALA A 43 8.85 0.18 -10.19
CA ALA A 43 9.72 0.66 -11.25
C ALA A 43 11.07 -0.08 -11.28
N THR A 44 11.67 -0.34 -10.12
CA THR A 44 12.90 -1.13 -9.98
C THR A 44 12.68 -2.57 -10.45
N ALA A 45 11.51 -3.18 -10.15
CA ALA A 45 11.18 -4.51 -10.63
C ALA A 45 11.08 -4.58 -12.16
N PHE A 46 10.48 -3.56 -12.80
CA PHE A 46 10.46 -3.44 -14.26
C PHE A 46 11.87 -3.30 -14.84
N ALA A 47 12.71 -2.45 -14.26
CA ALA A 47 14.09 -2.27 -14.69
C ALA A 47 14.91 -3.57 -14.56
N ALA A 48 14.79 -4.27 -13.45
CA ALA A 48 15.43 -5.56 -13.20
C ALA A 48 14.98 -6.65 -14.19
N ALA A 49 13.73 -6.57 -14.66
CA ALA A 49 13.18 -7.46 -15.69
C ALA A 49 13.60 -7.08 -17.13
N GLY A 50 14.36 -6.00 -17.33
CA GLY A 50 14.89 -5.58 -18.63
C GLY A 50 14.16 -4.42 -19.29
N THR A 51 13.20 -3.77 -18.63
CA THR A 51 12.54 -2.56 -19.14
C THR A 51 13.47 -1.35 -19.01
N ASP A 52 13.66 -0.58 -20.09
CA ASP A 52 14.24 0.77 -20.04
C ASP A 52 13.23 1.71 -19.33
N MET A 53 13.33 1.75 -17.99
CA MET A 53 12.34 2.40 -17.14
C MET A 53 12.70 3.85 -16.88
N THR A 54 11.76 4.76 -17.14
CA THR A 54 11.86 6.19 -16.80
C THR A 54 10.77 6.55 -15.79
N VAL A 55 11.11 7.39 -14.82
CA VAL A 55 10.17 7.96 -13.86
C VAL A 55 10.19 9.48 -13.96
N LEU A 56 9.03 10.07 -14.23
CA LEU A 56 8.82 11.52 -14.21
C LEU A 56 8.11 11.89 -12.91
N THR A 57 8.77 12.67 -12.06
CA THR A 57 8.31 12.90 -10.68
C THR A 57 8.62 14.31 -10.16
N ALA A 58 8.13 14.62 -8.96
CA ALA A 58 8.48 15.82 -8.22
C ALA A 58 9.88 15.71 -7.60
N ARG A 59 10.47 16.85 -7.20
CA ARG A 59 11.53 16.83 -6.19
C ARG A 59 10.97 16.33 -4.87
N PRO A 60 11.69 15.47 -4.11
CA PRO A 60 11.16 14.84 -2.91
C PRO A 60 10.82 15.89 -1.85
N ASN A 61 9.62 15.77 -1.26
CA ASN A 61 9.10 16.77 -0.32
C ASN A 61 8.15 16.19 0.75
N TYR A 62 7.77 14.91 0.64
CA TYR A 62 6.85 14.27 1.58
C TYR A 62 7.61 13.33 2.56
N PRO A 63 7.30 13.35 3.87
CA PRO A 63 6.15 14.00 4.54
C PRO A 63 6.41 15.45 5.01
N GLY A 64 7.61 16.00 4.83
CA GLY A 64 8.07 17.25 5.46
C GLY A 64 7.51 18.55 4.90
N GLN A 65 6.70 18.52 3.85
CA GLN A 65 6.15 19.71 3.15
C GLN A 65 7.21 20.74 2.73
N ARG A 66 8.46 20.31 2.57
CA ARG A 66 9.58 21.08 2.02
C ARG A 66 10.42 20.17 1.12
N VAL A 67 11.03 20.73 0.10
CA VAL A 67 11.97 19.96 -0.73
C VAL A 67 13.12 19.51 0.16
N TYR A 68 13.54 18.25 0.02
CA TYR A 68 14.65 17.69 0.81
C TYR A 68 15.95 18.42 0.56
N ASP A 69 16.81 18.46 1.57
CA ASP A 69 18.14 19.01 1.46
C ASP A 69 18.92 18.25 0.36
N GLY A 70 19.67 18.98 -0.49
CA GLY A 70 20.36 18.42 -1.65
C GLY A 70 19.52 18.24 -2.91
N TYR A 71 18.19 18.55 -2.88
CA TYR A 71 17.33 18.50 -4.07
C TYR A 71 16.79 19.87 -4.51
N ALA A 72 16.99 20.91 -3.68
CA ALA A 72 16.39 22.22 -3.93
C ALA A 72 16.98 22.94 -5.14
N ASP A 73 18.27 22.77 -5.40
CA ASP A 73 19.03 23.39 -6.51
C ASP A 73 18.81 22.72 -7.86
N GLY A 74 18.20 21.50 -7.88
CA GLY A 74 17.96 20.73 -9.09
C GLY A 74 19.16 19.90 -9.57
N SER A 75 20.26 19.85 -8.84
CA SER A 75 21.42 19.00 -9.15
C SER A 75 21.06 17.52 -9.23
N GLN A 76 20.03 17.10 -8.46
CA GLN A 76 19.51 15.75 -8.42
C GLN A 76 18.25 15.53 -9.30
N ASP A 77 17.97 16.48 -10.23
CA ASP A 77 16.79 16.35 -11.08
C ASP A 77 16.92 15.22 -12.11
N ARG A 78 18.15 14.84 -12.45
CA ARG A 78 18.45 13.77 -13.42
C ARG A 78 19.45 12.81 -12.85
N LEU A 79 19.04 11.58 -12.60
CA LEU A 79 19.93 10.52 -12.13
C LEU A 79 19.38 9.15 -12.51
N THR A 80 20.22 8.13 -12.39
CA THR A 80 19.82 6.74 -12.52
C THR A 80 20.08 6.03 -11.20
N VAL A 81 19.05 5.39 -10.65
CA VAL A 81 19.13 4.62 -9.41
C VAL A 81 18.50 3.26 -9.67
N ASP A 82 19.18 2.18 -9.32
CA ASP A 82 18.72 0.79 -9.50
C ASP A 82 18.19 0.50 -10.92
N GLY A 83 18.88 1.02 -11.94
CA GLY A 83 18.51 0.85 -13.34
C GLY A 83 17.34 1.74 -13.82
N VAL A 84 16.73 2.55 -12.95
CA VAL A 84 15.62 3.44 -13.27
C VAL A 84 16.14 4.84 -13.54
N ARG A 85 15.81 5.41 -14.71
CA ARG A 85 16.06 6.83 -15.01
C ARG A 85 15.02 7.70 -14.35
N ILE A 86 15.46 8.65 -13.53
CA ILE A 86 14.61 9.57 -12.80
C ILE A 86 14.74 10.96 -13.38
N GLU A 87 13.62 11.54 -13.80
CA GLU A 87 13.49 12.93 -14.23
C GLU A 87 12.59 13.67 -13.23
N ARG A 88 13.15 14.62 -12.50
CA ARG A 88 12.42 15.48 -11.56
C ARG A 88 12.14 16.84 -12.15
N THR A 89 11.04 17.42 -11.70
CA THR A 89 10.70 18.80 -12.06
C THR A 89 10.58 19.66 -10.83
N LEU A 90 10.68 20.99 -11.04
CA LEU A 90 10.50 21.97 -9.97
C LEU A 90 9.22 21.66 -9.18
N THR A 91 9.34 21.72 -7.88
CA THR A 91 8.26 21.43 -6.95
C THR A 91 8.13 22.57 -5.94
N ILE A 92 6.93 23.09 -5.77
CA ILE A 92 6.58 24.03 -4.70
C ILE A 92 5.65 23.29 -3.74
N PRO A 93 6.16 22.77 -2.60
CA PRO A 93 5.33 22.03 -1.66
C PRO A 93 4.20 22.90 -1.10
N PRO A 94 2.98 22.34 -0.90
CA PRO A 94 1.86 23.11 -0.39
C PRO A 94 2.09 23.50 1.07
N LYS A 95 2.27 24.79 1.36
CA LYS A 95 2.37 25.30 2.72
C LYS A 95 0.97 25.54 3.27
N GLY A 96 0.69 25.08 4.48
CA GLY A 96 -0.53 25.41 5.23
C GLY A 96 -1.81 24.67 4.82
N GLY A 97 -1.77 23.63 3.99
CA GLY A 97 -2.89 22.69 3.75
C GLY A 97 -4.10 23.26 2.99
N GLY A 98 -4.08 24.51 2.55
CA GLY A 98 -5.20 25.17 1.86
C GLY A 98 -5.35 24.75 0.39
N MET A 99 -6.59 24.82 -0.14
CA MET A 99 -6.91 24.47 -1.54
C MET A 99 -6.05 25.27 -2.56
N LYS A 100 -5.83 26.57 -2.32
CA LYS A 100 -5.00 27.40 -3.21
C LYS A 100 -3.56 26.91 -3.28
N ALA A 101 -2.94 26.58 -2.13
CA ALA A 101 -1.57 26.06 -2.08
C ALA A 101 -1.45 24.74 -2.83
N ARG A 102 -2.46 23.87 -2.69
CA ARG A 102 -2.53 22.60 -3.42
C ARG A 102 -2.66 22.82 -4.93
N LEU A 103 -3.50 23.72 -5.38
CA LEU A 103 -3.66 24.04 -6.82
C LEU A 103 -2.38 24.63 -7.43
N ILE A 104 -1.66 25.49 -6.70
CA ILE A 104 -0.34 26.01 -7.13
C ILE A 104 0.67 24.86 -7.24
N HIS A 105 0.76 24.02 -6.24
CA HIS A 105 1.63 22.84 -6.27
C HIS A 105 1.35 21.94 -7.50
N GLU A 106 0.08 21.58 -7.69
CA GLU A 106 -0.37 20.76 -8.83
C GLU A 106 -0.06 21.45 -10.17
N GLY A 107 -0.33 22.76 -10.28
CA GLY A 107 -0.08 23.53 -11.51
C GLY A 107 1.40 23.62 -11.86
N VAL A 108 2.26 23.92 -10.91
CA VAL A 108 3.73 24.01 -11.12
C VAL A 108 4.27 22.63 -11.49
N LEU A 109 3.89 21.59 -10.77
CA LEU A 109 4.36 20.22 -10.98
C LEU A 109 3.98 19.73 -12.40
N HIS A 110 2.70 19.77 -12.74
CA HIS A 110 2.23 19.24 -14.01
C HIS A 110 2.61 20.14 -15.21
N GLY A 111 2.72 21.45 -15.01
CA GLY A 111 3.36 22.35 -15.95
C GLY A 111 4.82 21.99 -16.21
N GLY A 112 5.55 21.64 -15.16
CA GLY A 112 6.92 21.11 -15.24
C GLY A 112 7.01 19.81 -16.03
N PHE A 113 6.07 18.87 -15.83
CA PHE A 113 5.99 17.62 -16.61
C PHE A 113 5.80 17.90 -18.11
N LEU A 114 4.86 18.77 -18.47
CA LEU A 114 4.63 19.14 -19.86
C LEU A 114 5.85 19.87 -20.46
N ALA A 115 6.50 20.73 -19.68
CA ALA A 115 7.72 21.40 -20.11
C ALA A 115 8.90 20.41 -20.30
N ALA A 116 9.01 19.37 -19.49
CA ALA A 116 10.00 18.31 -19.69
C ALA A 116 9.77 17.58 -21.03
N GLN A 117 8.52 17.32 -21.40
CA GLN A 117 8.19 16.77 -22.71
C GLN A 117 8.53 17.74 -23.84
N GLY A 118 8.09 19.00 -23.74
CA GLY A 118 8.33 20.01 -24.77
C GLY A 118 9.79 20.31 -25.03
N ARG A 119 10.65 20.13 -24.01
CA ARG A 119 12.12 20.26 -24.13
C ARG A 119 12.82 18.96 -24.54
N GLY A 120 12.08 17.91 -24.88
CA GLY A 120 12.66 16.61 -25.27
C GLY A 120 13.33 15.83 -24.14
N ARG A 121 13.15 16.24 -22.86
CA ARG A 121 13.73 15.53 -21.70
C ARG A 121 13.07 14.18 -21.49
N VAL A 122 11.77 14.10 -21.69
CA VAL A 122 10.99 12.86 -21.61
C VAL A 122 10.22 12.69 -22.91
N ALA A 123 10.52 11.63 -23.65
CA ALA A 123 9.85 11.28 -24.90
C ALA A 123 8.48 10.64 -24.65
N ARG A 124 7.74 10.35 -25.71
CA ARG A 124 6.56 9.49 -25.67
C ARG A 124 7.00 8.03 -25.56
N HIS A 125 6.23 7.23 -24.80
CA HIS A 125 6.49 5.83 -24.54
C HIS A 125 5.34 4.94 -24.99
N ALA A 126 5.66 3.74 -25.43
CA ALA A 126 4.65 2.73 -25.79
C ALA A 126 3.88 2.24 -24.53
N ALA A 127 4.55 2.21 -23.38
CA ALA A 127 3.96 1.83 -22.11
C ALA A 127 4.06 2.99 -21.11
N VAL A 128 2.92 3.44 -20.58
CA VAL A 128 2.83 4.55 -19.62
C VAL A 128 2.04 4.10 -18.40
N LEU A 129 2.59 4.32 -17.23
CA LEU A 129 1.92 4.20 -15.94
C LEU A 129 1.70 5.60 -15.36
N SER A 130 0.60 5.83 -14.69
CA SER A 130 0.40 7.05 -13.91
C SER A 130 -0.17 6.74 -12.54
N LEU A 131 0.23 7.51 -11.54
CA LEU A 131 -0.24 7.34 -10.16
C LEU A 131 -1.22 8.45 -9.78
N CYS A 132 -2.43 8.06 -9.38
CA CYS A 132 -3.35 8.85 -8.57
C CYS A 132 -3.04 8.57 -7.09
N PRO A 133 -2.73 9.61 -6.26
CA PRO A 133 -3.73 10.58 -5.83
C PRO A 133 -3.81 11.90 -6.61
N SER A 134 -2.98 12.20 -7.58
CA SER A 134 -3.25 13.36 -8.44
C SER A 134 -3.92 12.95 -9.74
N ILE A 135 -5.17 13.36 -9.93
CA ILE A 135 -5.88 13.13 -11.19
C ILE A 135 -5.23 13.89 -12.36
N PHE A 136 -4.52 14.98 -12.08
CA PHE A 136 -3.75 15.70 -13.08
C PHE A 136 -2.56 14.88 -13.58
N SER A 137 -1.92 14.07 -12.74
CA SER A 137 -0.89 13.11 -13.17
C SER A 137 -1.47 12.12 -14.19
N VAL A 138 -2.68 11.60 -13.95
CA VAL A 138 -3.39 10.72 -14.90
C VAL A 138 -3.69 11.45 -16.22
N ALA A 139 -4.20 12.67 -16.13
CA ALA A 139 -4.53 13.47 -17.31
C ALA A 139 -3.30 13.81 -18.16
N VAL A 140 -2.20 14.21 -17.51
CA VAL A 140 -0.94 14.57 -18.17
C VAL A 140 -0.23 13.34 -18.74
N ALA A 141 -0.29 12.19 -18.08
CA ALA A 141 0.32 10.95 -18.54
C ALA A 141 -0.14 10.54 -19.95
N ASN A 142 -1.39 10.81 -20.30
CA ASN A 142 -1.91 10.56 -21.67
C ASN A 142 -1.11 11.29 -22.76
N ARG A 143 -0.46 12.43 -22.45
CA ARG A 143 0.37 13.19 -23.42
C ARG A 143 1.68 12.48 -23.74
N PHE A 144 2.16 11.64 -22.81
CA PHE A 144 3.39 10.87 -22.96
C PHE A 144 3.17 9.51 -23.64
N ARG A 145 1.93 9.14 -23.91
CA ARG A 145 1.61 7.93 -24.66
C ARG A 145 1.96 8.12 -26.14
N ALA A 146 2.75 7.19 -26.68
CA ALA A 146 3.05 7.12 -28.11
C ALA A 146 1.80 6.65 -28.90
N PRO A 147 1.71 6.93 -30.20
CA PRO A 147 0.70 6.30 -31.07
C PRO A 147 0.76 4.77 -30.95
N GLY A 148 -0.38 4.12 -30.75
CA GLY A 148 -0.46 2.67 -30.52
C GLY A 148 0.02 2.21 -29.13
N GLY A 149 0.53 3.11 -28.30
CA GLY A 149 0.95 2.78 -26.93
C GLY A 149 -0.24 2.67 -25.98
N ARG A 150 0.03 2.19 -24.77
CA ARG A 150 -0.95 1.97 -23.71
C ARG A 150 -0.66 2.82 -22.47
N HIS A 151 -1.73 3.30 -21.83
CA HIS A 151 -1.67 4.00 -20.57
C HIS A 151 -2.49 3.27 -19.51
N VAL A 152 -1.85 2.88 -18.42
CA VAL A 152 -2.49 2.27 -17.25
C VAL A 152 -2.46 3.26 -16.09
N ALA A 153 -3.64 3.64 -15.58
CA ALA A 153 -3.77 4.54 -14.43
C ALA A 153 -3.86 3.74 -13.13
N ILE A 154 -2.94 3.96 -12.21
CA ILE A 154 -2.90 3.35 -10.88
C ILE A 154 -3.62 4.28 -9.92
N VAL A 155 -4.67 3.80 -9.25
CA VAL A 155 -5.51 4.57 -8.33
C VAL A 155 -5.32 4.03 -6.92
N HIS A 156 -4.53 4.72 -6.11
CA HIS A 156 -4.36 4.39 -4.68
C HIS A 156 -5.40 5.08 -3.81
N ASP A 157 -5.89 6.25 -4.23
CA ASP A 157 -6.93 7.02 -3.54
C ASP A 157 -7.93 7.57 -4.54
N ILE A 158 -9.23 7.50 -4.22
CA ILE A 158 -10.31 8.10 -5.00
C ILE A 158 -10.55 9.50 -4.46
N GLN A 159 -10.16 10.52 -5.20
CA GLN A 159 -10.18 11.91 -4.74
C GLN A 159 -11.59 12.44 -4.47
N SER A 160 -12.55 12.12 -5.33
CA SER A 160 -13.95 12.54 -5.15
C SER A 160 -14.60 11.88 -3.93
N GLY A 161 -14.20 10.67 -3.59
CA GLY A 161 -14.63 9.97 -2.38
C GLY A 161 -14.10 10.65 -1.13
N LEU A 162 -12.81 10.98 -1.11
CA LEU A 162 -12.16 11.68 0.00
C LEU A 162 -12.73 13.09 0.21
N ALA A 163 -12.92 13.86 -0.87
CA ALA A 163 -13.50 15.20 -0.80
C ALA A 163 -14.94 15.18 -0.27
N GLY A 164 -15.74 14.18 -0.65
CA GLY A 164 -17.09 13.97 -0.14
C GLY A 164 -17.11 13.61 1.35
N ALA A 165 -16.24 12.71 1.79
CA ALA A 165 -16.14 12.28 3.19
C ALA A 165 -15.67 13.41 4.14
N LEU A 166 -14.83 14.34 3.62
CA LEU A 166 -14.35 15.50 4.38
C LEU A 166 -15.32 16.71 4.36
N GLY A 167 -16.50 16.57 3.72
CA GLY A 167 -17.46 17.68 3.59
C GLY A 167 -16.91 18.85 2.75
N MET A 168 -15.84 18.64 2.01
CA MET A 168 -15.15 19.66 1.21
C MET A 168 -15.87 19.86 -0.12
N GLY A 169 -16.70 20.87 -0.18
CA GLY A 169 -17.28 21.33 -1.43
C GLY A 169 -18.80 21.25 -1.49
N GLY A 170 -19.45 22.38 -1.74
CA GLY A 170 -20.85 22.43 -2.14
C GLY A 170 -21.09 21.55 -3.36
N GLY A 171 -22.33 21.12 -3.58
CA GLY A 171 -22.68 20.11 -4.59
C GLY A 171 -22.12 20.34 -6.01
N ALA A 172 -21.87 21.58 -6.43
CA ALA A 172 -21.30 21.89 -7.74
C ALA A 172 -19.79 21.57 -7.82
N ALA A 173 -19.00 21.91 -6.80
CA ALA A 173 -17.56 21.62 -6.77
C ALA A 173 -17.29 20.12 -6.74
N LEU A 174 -18.01 19.36 -5.94
CA LEU A 174 -17.91 17.91 -5.90
C LEU A 174 -18.29 17.26 -7.23
N LYS A 175 -19.35 17.76 -7.89
CA LYS A 175 -19.73 17.31 -9.25
C LYS A 175 -18.61 17.57 -10.26
N ALA A 176 -17.95 18.74 -10.20
CA ALA A 176 -16.82 19.07 -11.07
C ALA A 176 -15.61 18.14 -10.84
N ILE A 177 -15.26 17.88 -9.58
CA ILE A 177 -14.17 16.94 -9.22
C ILE A 177 -14.49 15.54 -9.74
N ARG A 178 -15.70 15.04 -9.52
CA ARG A 178 -16.17 13.72 -10.03
C ARG A 178 -16.11 13.65 -11.56
N ALA A 179 -16.54 14.70 -12.25
CA ALA A 179 -16.48 14.75 -13.71
C ALA A 179 -15.04 14.76 -14.23
N LEU A 180 -14.15 15.52 -13.59
CA LEU A 180 -12.73 15.57 -13.93
C LEU A 180 -12.08 14.19 -13.73
N GLU A 181 -12.29 13.56 -12.57
CA GLU A 181 -11.76 12.24 -12.23
C GLU A 181 -12.26 11.18 -13.23
N ARG A 182 -13.55 11.09 -13.44
CA ARG A 182 -14.15 10.19 -14.45
C ARG A 182 -13.57 10.40 -15.84
N ASN A 183 -13.45 11.64 -16.28
CA ASN A 183 -12.98 11.95 -17.64
C ASN A 183 -11.49 11.63 -17.82
N ALA A 184 -10.66 11.90 -16.81
CA ALA A 184 -9.24 11.56 -16.85
C ALA A 184 -9.03 10.03 -16.87
N LEU A 185 -9.72 9.29 -16.00
CA LEU A 185 -9.65 7.84 -15.93
C LEU A 185 -10.18 7.18 -17.22
N ASN A 186 -11.25 7.69 -17.81
CA ASN A 186 -11.78 7.17 -19.08
C ASN A 186 -10.89 7.42 -20.31
N ARG A 187 -9.81 8.20 -20.18
CA ARG A 187 -8.78 8.37 -21.22
C ARG A 187 -7.63 7.37 -21.11
N ALA A 188 -7.47 6.72 -19.98
CA ALA A 188 -6.53 5.61 -19.84
C ALA A 188 -7.06 4.37 -20.58
N ASP A 189 -6.20 3.42 -20.91
CA ASP A 189 -6.59 2.16 -21.57
C ASP A 189 -7.04 1.12 -20.55
N ALA A 190 -6.45 1.14 -19.35
CA ALA A 190 -6.87 0.33 -18.20
C ALA A 190 -6.60 1.10 -16.90
N ILE A 191 -7.25 0.66 -15.84
CA ILE A 191 -7.13 1.24 -14.50
C ILE A 191 -6.77 0.12 -13.54
N VAL A 192 -5.89 0.40 -12.59
CA VAL A 192 -5.57 -0.49 -11.47
C VAL A 192 -6.06 0.15 -10.20
N VAL A 193 -6.76 -0.61 -9.38
CA VAL A 193 -7.17 -0.26 -8.01
C VAL A 193 -6.65 -1.29 -7.02
N LEU A 194 -6.57 -0.93 -5.75
CA LEU A 194 -6.01 -1.79 -4.70
C LEU A 194 -7.03 -2.79 -4.13
N SER A 195 -8.33 -2.58 -4.38
CA SER A 195 -9.38 -3.40 -3.80
C SER A 195 -10.66 -3.39 -4.65
N GLU A 196 -11.49 -4.41 -4.46
CA GLU A 196 -12.78 -4.50 -5.14
C GLU A 196 -13.74 -3.36 -4.78
N PRO A 197 -13.88 -2.92 -3.51
CA PRO A 197 -14.69 -1.76 -3.19
C PRO A 197 -14.27 -0.50 -3.96
N MET A 198 -12.97 -0.29 -4.19
CA MET A 198 -12.50 0.82 -5.02
C MET A 198 -12.96 0.68 -6.47
N ARG A 199 -12.94 -0.54 -7.03
CA ARG A 199 -13.49 -0.82 -8.37
C ARG A 199 -14.96 -0.45 -8.45
N ASP A 200 -15.74 -0.86 -7.45
CA ASP A 200 -17.17 -0.63 -7.40
C ASP A 200 -17.47 0.89 -7.38
N VAL A 201 -16.77 1.66 -6.53
CA VAL A 201 -16.89 3.12 -6.48
C VAL A 201 -16.53 3.79 -7.82
N LEU A 202 -15.48 3.33 -8.50
CA LEU A 202 -15.13 3.87 -9.82
C LEU A 202 -16.18 3.53 -10.88
N ARG A 203 -16.81 2.34 -10.80
CA ARG A 203 -17.94 1.98 -11.67
C ARG A 203 -19.15 2.89 -11.43
N GLU A 204 -19.50 3.15 -10.18
CA GLU A 204 -20.56 4.10 -9.81
C GLU A 204 -20.25 5.54 -10.26
N LEU A 205 -18.97 5.94 -10.25
CA LEU A 205 -18.52 7.22 -10.78
C LEU A 205 -18.71 7.32 -12.31
N GLY A 206 -18.94 6.22 -13.02
CA GLY A 206 -19.11 6.16 -14.46
C GLY A 206 -17.81 5.89 -15.23
N VAL A 207 -16.84 5.26 -14.60
CA VAL A 207 -15.62 4.76 -15.26
C VAL A 207 -15.97 3.51 -16.07
N ARG A 208 -15.72 3.54 -17.39
CA ARG A 208 -16.09 2.48 -18.34
C ARG A 208 -14.91 1.61 -18.77
N ARG A 209 -13.67 2.05 -18.53
CA ARG A 209 -12.46 1.32 -18.92
C ARG A 209 -12.30 0.04 -18.10
N PRO A 210 -11.54 -0.95 -18.57
CA PRO A 210 -11.16 -2.12 -17.78
C PRO A 210 -10.55 -1.69 -16.45
N ILE A 211 -10.99 -2.28 -15.35
CA ILE A 211 -10.46 -2.03 -14.00
C ILE A 211 -9.95 -3.35 -13.45
N ALA A 212 -8.63 -3.43 -13.27
CA ALA A 212 -7.98 -4.54 -12.59
C ALA A 212 -7.84 -4.23 -11.10
N VAL A 213 -8.07 -5.24 -10.27
CA VAL A 213 -7.79 -5.16 -8.82
C VAL A 213 -6.43 -5.80 -8.59
N ILE A 214 -5.42 -4.97 -8.28
CA ILE A 214 -4.06 -5.43 -7.95
C ILE A 214 -3.74 -4.93 -6.54
N PRO A 215 -3.66 -5.81 -5.55
CA PRO A 215 -3.41 -5.42 -4.16
C PRO A 215 -1.99 -4.82 -3.99
N PRO A 216 -1.72 -4.16 -2.85
CA PRO A 216 -0.36 -3.80 -2.49
C PRO A 216 0.55 -5.03 -2.54
N HIS A 217 1.75 -4.89 -3.10
CA HIS A 217 2.68 -5.99 -3.17
C HIS A 217 3.69 -5.97 -2.02
N VAL A 218 4.31 -7.11 -1.83
CA VAL A 218 5.41 -7.33 -0.88
C VAL A 218 6.53 -8.10 -1.55
N ASP A 219 7.76 -7.84 -1.10
CA ASP A 219 8.89 -8.70 -1.42
C ASP A 219 8.75 -10.01 -0.63
N ALA A 220 8.14 -11.02 -1.26
CA ALA A 220 7.85 -12.30 -0.65
C ALA A 220 9.11 -13.17 -0.41
N ASP A 221 10.23 -12.82 -1.02
CA ASP A 221 11.52 -13.48 -0.77
C ASP A 221 12.18 -12.88 0.48
N ALA A 222 12.11 -11.57 0.67
CA ALA A 222 12.59 -10.91 1.86
C ALA A 222 11.68 -11.14 3.07
N VAL A 223 10.35 -11.14 2.87
CA VAL A 223 9.36 -11.40 3.92
C VAL A 223 8.76 -12.79 3.71
N HIS A 224 9.29 -13.77 4.44
CA HIS A 224 8.87 -15.17 4.38
C HIS A 224 8.65 -15.75 5.79
N PRO A 225 7.96 -16.87 5.91
CA PRO A 225 7.74 -17.52 7.19
C PRO A 225 9.06 -17.84 7.89
N ARG A 226 9.17 -17.42 9.15
CA ARG A 226 10.28 -17.72 10.06
C ARG A 226 9.77 -18.48 11.28
N PRO A 227 10.56 -19.39 11.87
CA PRO A 227 10.22 -19.97 13.17
C PRO A 227 9.97 -18.87 14.19
N ARG A 228 9.04 -19.10 15.10
CA ARG A 228 8.88 -18.25 16.25
C ARG A 228 10.09 -18.41 17.18
N PRO A 229 10.59 -17.32 17.81
CA PRO A 229 11.62 -17.46 18.83
C PRO A 229 11.14 -18.37 19.97
N ALA A 230 12.04 -19.26 20.42
CA ALA A 230 11.78 -20.12 21.58
C ALA A 230 11.64 -19.27 22.85
N ASP A 231 11.01 -19.82 23.87
CA ASP A 231 10.93 -19.27 25.24
C ASP A 231 10.25 -17.89 25.38
N GLN A 232 9.44 -17.51 24.42
CA GLN A 232 8.63 -16.30 24.53
C GLN A 232 7.17 -16.63 24.92
N PRO A 233 6.49 -15.77 25.72
CA PRO A 233 5.08 -15.93 26.02
C PRO A 233 4.25 -15.79 24.73
N PRO A 234 3.02 -16.33 24.68
CA PRO A 234 2.10 -16.09 23.59
C PRO A 234 2.00 -14.60 23.28
N THR A 235 2.28 -14.21 22.03
CA THR A 235 2.49 -12.80 21.67
C THR A 235 1.48 -12.34 20.64
N VAL A 236 0.76 -11.27 20.98
CA VAL A 236 -0.10 -10.51 20.08
C VAL A 236 0.69 -9.30 19.61
N LEU A 237 0.94 -9.18 18.30
CA LEU A 237 1.83 -8.17 17.75
C LEU A 237 1.09 -7.14 16.89
N TYR A 238 1.21 -5.87 17.25
CA TYR A 238 1.01 -4.77 16.33
C TYR A 238 2.38 -4.24 15.87
N SER A 239 2.57 -4.04 14.57
CA SER A 239 3.77 -3.40 14.02
C SER A 239 3.36 -2.32 13.01
N GLY A 240 3.79 -1.05 13.24
CA GLY A 240 3.49 0.05 12.34
C GLY A 240 3.46 1.43 12.99
N ALA A 241 2.97 2.43 12.24
CA ALA A 241 2.91 3.80 12.74
C ALA A 241 1.88 3.97 13.89
N PHE A 242 2.25 4.74 14.91
CA PHE A 242 1.34 5.18 15.97
C PHE A 242 0.63 6.47 15.53
N ALA A 243 -0.47 6.28 14.75
CA ALA A 243 -1.22 7.35 14.12
C ALA A 243 -2.73 7.17 14.35
N ARG A 244 -3.47 8.28 14.43
CA ARG A 244 -4.92 8.29 14.74
C ARG A 244 -5.75 7.33 13.88
N LYS A 245 -5.45 7.26 12.58
CA LYS A 245 -6.17 6.37 11.63
C LYS A 245 -6.07 4.88 11.96
N GLN A 246 -5.10 4.49 12.79
CA GLN A 246 -4.92 3.09 13.18
C GLN A 246 -5.85 2.67 14.33
N GLY A 247 -6.39 3.63 15.10
CA GLY A 247 -7.30 3.32 16.21
C GLY A 247 -6.65 2.45 17.28
N LEU A 248 -5.42 2.77 17.71
CA LEU A 248 -4.67 1.94 18.66
C LEU A 248 -5.23 1.96 20.07
N GLU A 249 -6.07 2.95 20.40
CA GLU A 249 -6.82 2.98 21.66
C GLU A 249 -7.72 1.75 21.82
N GLN A 250 -8.32 1.24 20.75
CA GLN A 250 -9.11 0.00 20.82
C GLN A 250 -8.24 -1.24 21.09
N VAL A 251 -6.93 -1.18 20.73
CA VAL A 251 -5.99 -2.26 21.02
C VAL A 251 -5.64 -2.29 22.51
N LEU A 252 -5.54 -1.15 23.16
CA LEU A 252 -5.33 -1.09 24.61
C LEU A 252 -6.54 -1.64 25.37
N GLU A 253 -7.75 -1.27 24.96
CA GLU A 253 -8.97 -1.86 25.53
C GLU A 253 -9.07 -3.37 25.26
N MET A 254 -8.71 -3.82 24.05
CA MET A 254 -8.60 -5.24 23.74
C MET A 254 -7.61 -5.95 24.68
N ALA A 255 -6.43 -5.35 24.95
CA ALA A 255 -5.43 -5.90 25.85
C ALA A 255 -5.94 -6.06 27.29
N ARG A 256 -6.80 -5.13 27.74
CA ARG A 256 -7.49 -5.21 29.05
C ARG A 256 -8.40 -6.43 29.12
N HIS A 257 -9.23 -6.66 28.10
CA HIS A 257 -10.10 -7.83 28.02
C HIS A 257 -9.29 -9.14 27.87
N LEU A 258 -8.24 -9.11 27.04
CA LEU A 258 -7.37 -10.27 26.79
C LEU A 258 -6.69 -10.77 28.06
N LYS A 259 -6.31 -9.87 28.97
CA LYS A 259 -5.69 -10.22 30.26
C LYS A 259 -6.54 -11.18 31.09
N SER A 260 -7.87 -11.09 31.02
CA SER A 260 -8.80 -12.00 31.68
C SER A 260 -8.95 -13.33 30.95
N LEU A 261 -8.82 -13.36 29.63
CA LEU A 261 -8.99 -14.57 28.80
C LEU A 261 -7.68 -15.38 28.69
N ARG A 262 -6.55 -14.70 28.63
CA ARG A 262 -5.19 -15.25 28.46
C ARG A 262 -4.19 -14.42 29.27
N PRO A 263 -4.12 -14.65 30.60
CA PRO A 263 -3.22 -13.89 31.48
C PRO A 263 -1.72 -14.10 31.17
N ASP A 264 -1.38 -15.18 30.47
CA ASP A 264 -0.04 -15.51 29.99
C ASP A 264 0.37 -14.79 28.69
N ALA A 265 -0.58 -14.15 27.99
CA ALA A 265 -0.31 -13.50 26.71
C ALA A 265 0.17 -12.05 26.90
N ARG A 266 1.19 -11.67 26.13
CA ARG A 266 1.60 -10.26 26.00
C ARG A 266 1.07 -9.64 24.71
N VAL A 267 0.85 -8.33 24.77
CA VAL A 267 0.52 -7.49 23.62
C VAL A 267 1.72 -6.59 23.33
N LEU A 268 2.42 -6.82 22.22
CA LEU A 268 3.60 -6.07 21.82
C LEU A 268 3.20 -5.01 20.79
N LEU A 269 3.27 -3.73 21.16
CA LEU A 269 3.07 -2.59 20.30
C LEU A 269 4.42 -2.10 19.78
N ARG A 270 4.74 -2.49 18.56
CA ARG A 270 6.00 -2.11 17.89
C ARG A 270 5.74 -1.00 16.90
N GLY A 271 6.33 0.16 17.15
CA GLY A 271 6.07 1.29 16.27
C GLY A 271 6.67 2.60 16.76
N GLN A 272 6.32 3.64 16.03
CA GLN A 272 6.65 5.01 16.38
C GLN A 272 5.61 5.97 15.77
N GLY A 273 5.44 7.15 16.35
CA GLY A 273 4.53 8.16 15.82
C GLY A 273 4.02 9.14 16.87
N GLY A 274 3.25 10.11 16.43
CA GLY A 274 2.79 11.22 17.29
C GLY A 274 1.88 10.82 18.45
N LEU A 275 1.39 9.58 18.49
CA LEU A 275 0.53 9.08 19.58
C LEU A 275 1.28 8.21 20.60
N GLU A 276 2.60 8.06 20.49
CA GLU A 276 3.35 7.12 21.32
C GLU A 276 3.20 7.41 22.82
N GLU A 277 3.43 8.67 23.22
CA GLU A 277 3.33 9.07 24.64
C GLU A 277 1.89 9.01 25.16
N GLU A 278 0.91 9.36 24.32
CA GLU A 278 -0.50 9.26 24.66
C GLU A 278 -0.91 7.81 24.93
N LEU A 279 -0.48 6.88 24.07
CA LEU A 279 -0.76 5.44 24.20
C LEU A 279 -0.08 4.83 25.43
N LYS A 280 1.17 5.21 25.73
CA LYS A 280 1.86 4.78 26.97
C LYS A 280 1.15 5.25 28.21
N ALA A 281 0.75 6.54 28.24
CA ALA A 281 -0.01 7.11 29.36
C ALA A 281 -1.37 6.41 29.55
N GLN A 282 -2.08 6.13 28.46
CA GLN A 282 -3.34 5.40 28.51
C GLN A 282 -3.17 3.96 29.00
N ALA A 283 -2.13 3.25 28.53
CA ALA A 283 -1.83 1.89 29.00
C ALA A 283 -1.53 1.85 30.51
N ALA A 284 -0.79 2.86 31.01
CA ALA A 284 -0.50 3.00 32.45
C ALA A 284 -1.77 3.29 33.25
N ALA A 285 -2.62 4.22 32.78
CA ALA A 285 -3.89 4.54 33.43
C ALA A 285 -4.86 3.36 33.50
N LEU A 286 -4.84 2.46 32.50
CA LEU A 286 -5.61 1.22 32.46
C LEU A 286 -4.95 0.07 33.28
N GLY A 287 -3.78 0.27 33.86
CA GLY A 287 -3.05 -0.77 34.63
C GLY A 287 -2.66 -2.00 33.77
N LEU A 288 -2.33 -1.80 32.50
CA LEU A 288 -2.01 -2.88 31.57
C LEU A 288 -0.57 -3.38 31.79
N THR A 289 -0.41 -4.47 32.53
CA THR A 289 0.89 -5.12 32.77
C THR A 289 1.28 -6.09 31.64
N ASN A 290 0.37 -6.39 30.73
CA ASN A 290 0.56 -7.27 29.60
C ASN A 290 0.83 -6.53 28.27
N VAL A 291 1.02 -5.20 28.30
CA VAL A 291 1.32 -4.38 27.12
C VAL A 291 2.77 -3.92 27.18
N GLU A 292 3.49 -4.13 26.09
CA GLU A 292 4.88 -3.71 25.90
C GLU A 292 4.98 -2.80 24.67
N PHE A 293 5.81 -1.75 24.77
CA PHE A 293 6.13 -0.87 23.65
C PHE A 293 7.56 -1.13 23.17
N ALA A 294 7.77 -1.24 21.87
CA ALA A 294 9.08 -1.45 21.28
C ALA A 294 9.27 -0.61 20.00
N PRO A 295 10.51 -0.23 19.64
CA PRO A 295 10.80 0.45 18.39
C PRO A 295 10.58 -0.47 17.18
N LEU A 296 10.43 0.14 15.99
CA LEU A 296 10.39 -0.61 14.72
C LEU A 296 11.70 -1.38 14.52
N ILE A 297 11.59 -2.57 13.97
CA ILE A 297 12.74 -3.36 13.53
C ILE A 297 13.22 -2.85 12.16
N PRO A 298 14.53 -2.83 11.89
CA PRO A 298 15.08 -2.53 10.57
C PRO A 298 14.43 -3.38 9.48
N LYS A 299 14.27 -2.81 8.28
CA LYS A 299 13.57 -3.45 7.15
C LYS A 299 14.19 -4.81 6.80
N GLU A 300 15.51 -4.93 6.91
CA GLU A 300 16.28 -6.15 6.62
C GLU A 300 15.94 -7.31 7.58
N ARG A 301 15.45 -6.98 8.77
CA ARG A 301 15.06 -7.94 9.79
C ARG A 301 13.54 -8.06 9.98
N LEU A 302 12.76 -7.51 9.04
CA LEU A 302 11.31 -7.45 9.17
C LEU A 302 10.67 -8.84 9.35
N ALA A 303 11.15 -9.85 8.59
CA ALA A 303 10.65 -11.22 8.70
C ALA A 303 10.87 -11.83 10.10
N GLU A 304 12.01 -11.53 10.73
CA GLU A 304 12.33 -11.96 12.11
C GLU A 304 11.38 -11.28 13.10
N GLY A 305 11.19 -9.96 12.96
CA GLY A 305 10.30 -9.21 13.83
C GLY A 305 8.83 -9.63 13.73
N LEU A 306 8.38 -10.00 12.54
CA LEU A 306 7.03 -10.53 12.35
C LEU A 306 6.90 -11.95 12.92
N ALA A 307 7.99 -12.74 12.98
CA ALA A 307 7.96 -14.08 13.57
C ALA A 307 7.71 -14.09 15.07
N GLU A 308 7.92 -12.99 15.78
CA GLU A 308 7.65 -12.87 17.21
C GLU A 308 6.15 -12.94 17.55
N GLY A 309 5.27 -12.54 16.64
CA GLY A 309 3.82 -12.56 16.85
C GLY A 309 3.20 -13.92 16.54
N ASP A 310 2.44 -14.48 17.48
CA ASP A 310 1.55 -15.62 17.24
C ASP A 310 0.30 -15.20 16.49
N VAL A 311 -0.24 -14.03 16.85
CA VAL A 311 -1.37 -13.37 16.22
C VAL A 311 -1.01 -11.90 16.01
N HIS A 312 -1.24 -11.39 14.82
CA HIS A 312 -1.00 -9.98 14.52
C HIS A 312 -2.28 -9.16 14.63
N LEU A 313 -2.13 -7.83 14.69
CA LEU A 313 -3.24 -6.89 14.71
C LEU A 313 -3.17 -5.94 13.52
N VAL A 314 -4.31 -5.75 12.86
CA VAL A 314 -4.51 -4.75 11.82
C VAL A 314 -5.71 -3.89 12.17
N PRO A 315 -5.61 -3.08 13.23
CA PRO A 315 -6.71 -2.22 13.64
C PRO A 315 -6.86 -1.05 12.67
N GLN A 316 -8.09 -0.63 12.45
CA GLN A 316 -8.46 0.54 11.66
C GLN A 316 -9.65 1.23 12.34
N ARG A 317 -9.73 2.57 12.23
CA ARG A 317 -10.94 3.30 12.57
C ARG A 317 -12.00 3.13 11.48
N PRO A 318 -13.30 3.30 11.78
CA PRO A 318 -14.39 3.14 10.82
C PRO A 318 -14.17 3.94 9.53
N GLU A 319 -13.66 5.17 9.63
CA GLU A 319 -13.44 6.08 8.50
C GLU A 319 -12.39 5.56 7.51
N GLY A 320 -11.42 4.77 7.99
CA GLY A 320 -10.36 4.15 7.17
C GLY A 320 -10.68 2.75 6.69
N ALA A 321 -11.67 2.10 7.30
CA ALA A 321 -11.95 0.68 7.11
C ALA A 321 -12.72 0.34 5.83
N ALA A 322 -13.34 1.33 5.16
CA ALA A 322 -14.24 1.08 4.05
C ALA A 322 -13.52 0.69 2.74
N PHE A 323 -12.41 1.35 2.39
CA PHE A 323 -11.79 1.23 1.06
C PHE A 323 -10.36 0.74 1.08
N ALA A 324 -9.63 0.97 2.18
CA ALA A 324 -8.20 0.70 2.22
C ALA A 324 -7.88 -0.80 2.33
N MET A 325 -6.98 -1.27 1.48
CA MET A 325 -6.24 -2.52 1.70
C MET A 325 -4.92 -2.15 2.39
N PRO A 326 -4.78 -2.38 3.71
CA PRO A 326 -3.56 -2.00 4.41
C PRO A 326 -2.37 -2.85 3.95
N GLY A 327 -1.27 -2.21 3.54
CA GLY A 327 -0.06 -2.94 3.12
C GLY A 327 0.48 -3.87 4.22
N LYS A 328 0.32 -3.51 5.52
CA LYS A 328 0.70 -4.37 6.64
C LYS A 328 -0.03 -5.73 6.65
N ALA A 329 -1.30 -5.80 6.21
CA ALA A 329 -2.02 -7.06 6.11
C ALA A 329 -1.32 -8.00 5.13
N VAL A 330 -0.96 -7.50 3.93
CA VAL A 330 -0.23 -8.28 2.93
C VAL A 330 1.14 -8.73 3.46
N THR A 331 1.84 -7.86 4.18
CA THR A 331 3.15 -8.18 4.78
C THR A 331 3.04 -9.28 5.86
N ILE A 332 2.00 -9.25 6.68
CA ILE A 332 1.74 -10.29 7.69
C ILE A 332 1.40 -11.63 7.02
N LEU A 333 0.56 -11.61 5.98
CA LEU A 333 0.23 -12.81 5.20
C LEU A 333 1.49 -13.39 4.54
N ALA A 334 2.40 -12.55 4.02
CA ALA A 334 3.68 -12.98 3.45
C ALA A 334 4.57 -13.70 4.49
N ALA A 335 4.56 -13.23 5.73
CA ALA A 335 5.25 -13.89 6.85
C ALA A 335 4.58 -15.19 7.32
N GLY A 336 3.48 -15.61 6.69
CA GLY A 336 2.74 -16.81 7.05
C GLY A 336 2.09 -16.74 8.43
N ARG A 337 1.66 -15.54 8.85
CA ARG A 337 1.05 -15.31 10.16
C ARG A 337 -0.41 -14.91 10.03
N PRO A 338 -1.30 -15.41 10.93
CA PRO A 338 -2.66 -14.93 10.99
C PRO A 338 -2.72 -13.58 11.70
N PHE A 339 -3.79 -12.83 11.45
CA PHE A 339 -4.05 -11.59 12.17
C PHE A 339 -5.54 -11.45 12.52
N VAL A 340 -5.83 -10.56 13.44
CA VAL A 340 -7.18 -10.04 13.69
C VAL A 340 -7.20 -8.58 13.22
N CYS A 341 -8.18 -8.22 12.39
CA CYS A 341 -8.37 -6.86 11.93
C CYS A 341 -9.71 -6.30 12.37
N THR A 342 -9.81 -4.97 12.37
CA THR A 342 -11.12 -4.32 12.45
C THR A 342 -11.52 -3.86 11.05
N CYS A 343 -12.73 -4.21 10.62
CA CYS A 343 -13.25 -3.77 9.34
C CYS A 343 -14.77 -3.71 9.32
N LEU A 344 -15.31 -2.98 8.35
CA LEU A 344 -16.73 -2.91 8.08
C LEU A 344 -17.18 -4.04 7.13
N PRO A 345 -18.43 -4.50 7.22
CA PRO A 345 -18.98 -5.43 6.24
C PRO A 345 -18.84 -4.91 4.80
N GLY A 346 -18.47 -5.78 3.87
CA GLY A 346 -18.27 -5.42 2.46
C GLY A 346 -16.97 -4.66 2.14
N SER A 347 -16.14 -4.32 3.15
CA SER A 347 -14.83 -3.71 2.97
C SER A 347 -13.85 -4.67 2.27
N ALA A 348 -12.70 -4.13 1.84
CA ALA A 348 -11.64 -4.91 1.19
C ALA A 348 -11.16 -6.09 2.06
N LEU A 349 -10.94 -5.87 3.36
CA LEU A 349 -10.53 -6.93 4.28
C LEU A 349 -11.65 -7.95 4.51
N ALA A 350 -12.90 -7.53 4.67
CA ALA A 350 -14.00 -8.47 4.86
C ALA A 350 -14.20 -9.41 3.64
N ARG A 351 -14.06 -8.88 2.42
CA ARG A 351 -14.12 -9.70 1.19
C ARG A 351 -12.95 -10.67 1.12
N LEU A 352 -11.73 -10.20 1.41
CA LEU A 352 -10.54 -11.03 1.39
C LEU A 352 -10.59 -12.12 2.47
N GLU A 353 -11.10 -11.84 3.67
CA GLU A 353 -11.32 -12.85 4.70
C GLU A 353 -12.22 -13.98 4.21
N ALA A 354 -13.35 -13.61 3.60
CA ALA A 354 -14.30 -14.58 3.05
C ALA A 354 -13.70 -15.45 1.94
N GLU A 355 -12.80 -14.88 1.13
CA GLU A 355 -12.12 -15.56 0.03
C GLU A 355 -11.06 -16.56 0.54
N ILE A 356 -10.17 -16.12 1.46
CA ILE A 356 -8.97 -16.92 1.78
C ILE A 356 -8.98 -17.56 3.18
N GLY A 357 -9.81 -17.08 4.10
CA GLY A 357 -9.90 -17.60 5.47
C GLY A 357 -8.56 -17.59 6.22
N ALA A 358 -7.68 -16.62 5.95
CA ALA A 358 -6.32 -16.55 6.50
C ALA A 358 -6.19 -15.65 7.74
N PHE A 359 -7.24 -14.94 8.10
CA PHE A 359 -7.31 -14.03 9.26
C PHE A 359 -8.75 -13.95 9.77
N LEU A 360 -8.99 -13.19 10.82
CA LEU A 360 -10.32 -12.91 11.37
C LEU A 360 -10.58 -11.41 11.38
N SER A 361 -11.83 -11.03 11.14
CA SER A 361 -12.27 -9.65 11.30
C SER A 361 -13.25 -9.48 12.44
N THR A 362 -13.23 -8.30 13.05
CA THR A 362 -14.19 -7.85 14.04
C THR A 362 -14.70 -6.46 13.67
N PRO A 363 -15.86 -6.03 14.13
CA PRO A 363 -16.29 -4.64 13.96
C PRO A 363 -15.27 -3.68 14.56
N PRO A 364 -15.08 -2.47 13.98
CA PRO A 364 -14.38 -1.38 14.66
C PRO A 364 -15.09 -1.06 16.00
N ASP A 365 -14.31 -0.54 16.95
CA ASP A 365 -14.79 -0.14 18.29
C ASP A 365 -15.46 -1.28 19.10
N ALA A 366 -15.08 -2.54 18.81
CA ALA A 366 -15.51 -3.73 19.51
C ALA A 366 -14.31 -4.48 20.16
N PRO A 367 -13.62 -3.87 21.14
CA PRO A 367 -12.39 -4.43 21.72
C PRO A 367 -12.58 -5.78 22.41
N GLU A 368 -13.73 -6.04 22.99
CA GLU A 368 -14.07 -7.34 23.59
C GLU A 368 -14.16 -8.45 22.53
N ALA A 369 -14.82 -8.19 21.39
CA ALA A 369 -14.88 -9.12 20.27
C ALA A 369 -13.48 -9.39 19.70
N MET A 370 -12.63 -8.36 19.60
CA MET A 370 -11.25 -8.49 19.18
C MET A 370 -10.44 -9.35 20.16
N ALA A 371 -10.59 -9.15 21.48
CA ALA A 371 -9.92 -9.94 22.49
C ALA A 371 -10.31 -11.41 22.42
N LYS A 372 -11.60 -11.69 22.23
CA LYS A 372 -12.11 -13.05 22.05
C LYS A 372 -11.50 -13.72 20.81
N ALA A 373 -11.52 -13.04 19.65
CA ALA A 373 -10.96 -13.57 18.41
C ALA A 373 -9.46 -13.86 18.54
N VAL A 374 -8.73 -12.98 19.23
CA VAL A 374 -7.30 -13.17 19.54
C VAL A 374 -7.09 -14.38 20.46
N ALA A 375 -7.85 -14.49 21.56
CA ALA A 375 -7.75 -15.61 22.49
C ALA A 375 -8.09 -16.95 21.81
N ASP A 376 -9.12 -16.99 20.97
CA ASP A 376 -9.50 -18.16 20.19
C ASP A 376 -8.36 -18.63 19.25
N LEU A 377 -7.66 -17.69 18.61
CA LEU A 377 -6.49 -18.01 17.79
C LEU A 377 -5.29 -18.44 18.64
N LEU A 378 -5.03 -17.82 19.77
CA LEU A 378 -3.93 -18.23 20.66
C LEU A 378 -4.13 -19.65 21.20
N ASN A 379 -5.39 -20.07 21.41
CA ASN A 379 -5.73 -21.41 21.87
C ASN A 379 -5.71 -22.49 20.76
N ALA A 380 -5.56 -22.09 19.49
CA ALA A 380 -5.67 -22.99 18.35
C ALA A 380 -4.41 -22.95 17.43
N PRO A 381 -3.27 -23.52 17.85
CA PRO A 381 -2.00 -23.46 17.11
C PRO A 381 -2.09 -24.06 15.71
N ASP A 382 -2.81 -25.16 15.53
CA ASP A 382 -2.99 -25.79 14.22
C ASP A 382 -3.81 -24.90 13.28
N ARG A 383 -4.84 -24.23 13.80
CA ARG A 383 -5.63 -23.25 13.06
C ARG A 383 -4.76 -22.08 12.62
N ARG A 384 -3.92 -21.52 13.50
CA ARG A 384 -2.98 -20.45 13.16
C ARG A 384 -2.06 -20.87 12.03
N THR A 385 -1.49 -22.08 12.13
CA THR A 385 -0.59 -22.62 11.09
C THR A 385 -1.31 -22.78 9.74
N ALA A 386 -2.52 -23.31 9.75
CA ALA A 386 -3.33 -23.47 8.53
C ALA A 386 -3.70 -22.11 7.90
N MET A 387 -4.09 -21.12 8.71
CA MET A 387 -4.38 -19.76 8.27
C MET A 387 -3.12 -19.09 7.68
N GLY A 388 -1.97 -19.23 8.35
CA GLY A 388 -0.70 -18.72 7.85
C GLY A 388 -0.32 -19.27 6.48
N ARG A 389 -0.48 -20.59 6.26
CA ARG A 389 -0.24 -21.22 4.95
C ARG A 389 -1.16 -20.68 3.86
N ARG A 390 -2.46 -20.51 4.14
CA ARG A 390 -3.40 -19.93 3.17
C ARG A 390 -3.04 -18.50 2.81
N GLY A 391 -2.70 -17.69 3.81
CA GLY A 391 -2.27 -16.31 3.60
C GLY A 391 -1.01 -16.22 2.74
N ARG A 392 -0.01 -17.04 3.04
CA ARG A 392 1.24 -17.11 2.26
C ARG A 392 1.00 -17.50 0.80
N ALA A 393 0.21 -18.55 0.56
CA ALA A 393 -0.13 -19.01 -0.79
C ALA A 393 -0.86 -17.93 -1.60
N TRP A 394 -1.78 -17.19 -0.96
CA TRP A 394 -2.45 -16.07 -1.61
C TRP A 394 -1.47 -14.95 -2.00
N VAL A 395 -0.53 -14.60 -1.12
CA VAL A 395 0.50 -13.58 -1.42
C VAL A 395 1.36 -14.02 -2.59
N GLU A 396 1.83 -15.26 -2.61
CA GLU A 396 2.65 -15.80 -3.70
C GLU A 396 1.96 -15.69 -5.06
N GLY A 397 0.67 -15.98 -5.12
CA GLY A 397 -0.12 -15.91 -6.35
C GLY A 397 -0.61 -14.52 -6.75
N ASN A 398 -0.82 -13.60 -5.78
CA ASN A 398 -1.57 -12.36 -6.05
C ASN A 398 -0.83 -11.08 -5.67
N ALA A 399 0.05 -11.10 -4.66
CA ALA A 399 0.64 -9.92 -4.04
C ALA A 399 2.15 -10.00 -3.88
N SER A 400 2.82 -11.04 -4.39
CA SER A 400 4.27 -11.04 -4.51
C SER A 400 4.73 -10.04 -5.57
N ARG A 401 5.96 -9.52 -5.43
CA ARG A 401 6.54 -8.60 -6.42
C ARG A 401 6.44 -9.17 -7.84
N SER A 402 6.75 -10.43 -8.05
CA SER A 402 6.70 -11.09 -9.36
C SER A 402 5.29 -11.22 -9.91
N ALA A 403 4.31 -11.62 -9.09
CA ALA A 403 2.92 -11.74 -9.51
C ALA A 403 2.34 -10.38 -9.91
N VAL A 404 2.60 -9.34 -9.12
CA VAL A 404 2.13 -7.97 -9.40
C VAL A 404 2.82 -7.41 -10.65
N LEU A 405 4.15 -7.60 -10.81
CA LEU A 405 4.86 -7.19 -12.02
C LEU A 405 4.27 -7.84 -13.27
N ALA A 406 4.00 -9.14 -13.25
CA ALA A 406 3.40 -9.85 -14.37
C ALA A 406 2.05 -9.28 -14.78
N ARG A 407 1.20 -8.96 -13.80
CA ARG A 407 -0.13 -8.36 -14.04
C ARG A 407 -0.03 -6.95 -14.64
N TYR A 408 0.86 -6.09 -14.13
CA TYR A 408 1.11 -4.78 -14.74
C TYR A 408 1.67 -4.89 -16.16
N ALA A 409 2.60 -5.83 -16.38
CA ALA A 409 3.16 -6.09 -17.71
C ALA A 409 2.09 -6.56 -18.70
N GLY A 410 1.21 -7.47 -18.31
CA GLY A 410 0.06 -7.90 -19.11
C GLY A 410 -0.86 -6.74 -19.50
N LEU A 411 -1.20 -5.86 -18.57
CA LEU A 411 -1.99 -4.67 -18.85
C LEU A 411 -1.32 -3.72 -19.85
N LEU A 412 0.01 -3.56 -19.76
CA LEU A 412 0.79 -2.67 -20.61
C LEU A 412 1.03 -3.26 -22.03
N LEU A 413 1.16 -4.57 -22.16
CA LEU A 413 1.45 -5.24 -23.42
C LEU A 413 0.17 -5.65 -24.18
N ASN A 414 -0.72 -6.38 -23.52
CA ASN A 414 -1.83 -7.08 -24.16
C ASN A 414 -3.19 -6.46 -23.86
N GLY A 415 -3.29 -5.68 -22.81
CA GLY A 415 -4.57 -5.16 -22.30
C GLY A 415 -5.34 -6.14 -21.44
N ASP A 416 -4.77 -7.29 -21.16
CA ASP A 416 -5.38 -8.32 -20.32
C ASP A 416 -5.20 -7.94 -18.85
N ALA A 417 -6.34 -7.80 -18.18
CA ALA A 417 -6.42 -7.61 -16.74
C ALA A 417 -6.56 -8.97 -16.04
N ALA A 418 -5.77 -9.96 -16.50
CA ALA A 418 -5.83 -11.31 -15.97
C ALA A 418 -5.50 -11.38 -14.47
#